data_d2cb1aef3d8b3adf6e5202eb260f61b7
#
_entry.id   d2cb1aef3d8b3adf6e5202eb260f61b7
#
_cell.length_a   1.000
_cell.length_b   1.000
_cell.length_c   1.000
_cell.angle_alpha   90.00
_cell.angle_beta   90.00
_cell.angle_gamma   90.00
#
_symmetry.space_group_name_H-M   'P 1'
#
loop_
_entity.id
_entity.type
_entity.pdbx_description
1 polymer ?
#
loop_
_entity_poly.entity_id
_entity_poly.type
_entity_poly.pdbx_seq_one_letter_code
_entity_poly.pdbx_strand_id
1 'polypeptide(L)'
;MRNRLTLAATFVACLVSLVTLSSQVPASKTIYVVSTAHLDSQWNWTVQDTIRDFVPKTFYTNFDLFEKYPNYVFNWEGAIHYMWFKEYHPDDWARVQKYVADGRWRVSGSWINAVDVNMPSPESLFRHALYGQRFFREEFKTTSRDIYLPDCFGFPWSLPAIAKASGLLSFSTQKLTWGRPIPFPVGRW
;
A
#
# COMPACT_ATOMS: atom_id res chain seq x y z
N MET A 1 -54.52 -3.62 -46.43
CA MET A 1 -54.20 -3.29 -45.02
C MET A 1 -52.99 -4.10 -44.44
N ARG A 2 -52.68 -5.30 -44.93
CA ARG A 2 -51.56 -6.18 -44.42
C ARG A 2 -50.18 -5.58 -44.63
N ASN A 3 -49.90 -4.84 -45.71
CA ASN A 3 -48.57 -4.33 -46.07
C ASN A 3 -48.15 -3.08 -45.26
N ARG A 4 -49.09 -2.34 -44.68
CA ARG A 4 -48.76 -1.16 -43.85
C ARG A 4 -48.37 -1.51 -42.44
N LEU A 5 -48.91 -2.61 -41.90
CA LEU A 5 -48.54 -3.13 -40.57
C LEU A 5 -47.16 -3.77 -40.56
N THR A 6 -46.79 -4.48 -41.66
CA THR A 6 -45.45 -5.08 -41.77
C THR A 6 -44.36 -4.01 -41.92
N LEU A 7 -44.59 -2.93 -42.68
CA LEU A 7 -43.63 -1.83 -42.80
C LEU A 7 -43.44 -1.08 -41.47
N ALA A 8 -44.51 -0.84 -40.75
CA ALA A 8 -44.42 -0.18 -39.44
C ALA A 8 -43.68 -1.02 -38.41
N ALA A 9 -43.90 -2.35 -38.38
CA ALA A 9 -43.20 -3.26 -37.47
C ALA A 9 -41.68 -3.36 -37.78
N THR A 10 -41.31 -3.34 -39.08
CA THR A 10 -39.92 -3.34 -39.51
C THR A 10 -39.19 -2.04 -39.14
N PHE A 11 -39.89 -0.89 -39.26
CA PHE A 11 -39.33 0.41 -38.91
C PHE A 11 -39.13 0.56 -37.38
N VAL A 12 -40.04 0.06 -36.57
CA VAL A 12 -39.94 0.06 -35.12
C VAL A 12 -38.83 -0.89 -34.68
N ALA A 13 -38.68 -2.07 -35.30
CA ALA A 13 -37.59 -2.99 -35.00
C ALA A 13 -36.21 -2.42 -35.37
N CYS A 14 -36.09 -1.68 -36.48
CA CYS A 14 -34.84 -0.98 -36.82
C CYS A 14 -34.53 0.18 -35.88
N LEU A 15 -35.55 0.94 -35.43
CA LEU A 15 -35.34 2.00 -34.45
C LEU A 15 -34.94 1.48 -33.06
N VAL A 16 -35.50 0.37 -32.62
CA VAL A 16 -35.10 -0.28 -31.36
C VAL A 16 -33.68 -0.84 -31.46
N SER A 17 -33.28 -1.38 -32.62
CA SER A 17 -31.91 -1.86 -32.84
C SER A 17 -30.88 -0.73 -32.91
N LEU A 18 -31.27 0.47 -33.33
CA LEU A 18 -30.38 1.64 -33.32
C LEU A 18 -30.20 2.26 -31.92
N VAL A 19 -31.16 2.09 -31.01
CA VAL A 19 -31.08 2.61 -29.64
C VAL A 19 -30.20 1.71 -28.77
N THR A 20 -29.97 0.45 -29.16
CA THR A 20 -29.09 -0.47 -28.39
C THR A 20 -27.62 -0.44 -28.82
N LEU A 21 -27.23 0.40 -29.77
CA LEU A 21 -25.83 0.81 -29.93
C LEU A 21 -25.51 1.84 -28.85
N SER A 22 -25.64 1.43 -27.59
CA SER A 22 -24.98 2.12 -26.49
C SER A 22 -23.50 2.14 -26.88
N SER A 23 -23.01 3.34 -27.20
CA SER A 23 -21.58 3.57 -27.29
C SER A 23 -20.98 3.09 -25.99
N GLN A 24 -20.35 1.92 -25.99
CA GLN A 24 -19.48 1.57 -24.89
C GLN A 24 -18.36 2.61 -24.91
N VAL A 25 -18.53 3.64 -24.10
CA VAL A 25 -17.44 4.54 -23.79
C VAL A 25 -16.33 3.63 -23.30
N PRO A 26 -15.18 3.59 -23.96
CA PRO A 26 -14.09 2.74 -23.50
C PRO A 26 -13.83 3.09 -22.05
N ALA A 27 -13.89 2.10 -21.17
CA ALA A 27 -13.62 2.32 -19.76
C ALA A 27 -12.27 3.05 -19.67
N SER A 28 -12.28 4.28 -19.17
CA SER A 28 -11.07 5.08 -19.05
C SER A 28 -10.07 4.28 -18.22
N LYS A 29 -8.89 4.05 -18.77
CA LYS A 29 -7.83 3.38 -18.03
C LYS A 29 -7.41 4.28 -16.88
N THR A 30 -7.51 3.79 -15.67
CA THR A 30 -7.10 4.51 -14.46
C THR A 30 -5.74 4.02 -14.01
N ILE A 31 -4.82 4.94 -13.78
CA ILE A 31 -3.53 4.65 -13.15
C ILE A 31 -3.62 5.08 -11.69
N TYR A 32 -3.35 4.15 -10.79
CA TYR A 32 -3.23 4.44 -9.36
C TYR A 32 -1.76 4.64 -9.03
N VAL A 33 -1.43 5.83 -8.51
CA VAL A 33 -0.07 6.17 -8.08
C VAL A 33 -0.03 6.18 -6.57
N VAL A 34 0.84 5.36 -5.99
CA VAL A 34 1.05 5.26 -4.54
C VAL A 34 2.44 5.77 -4.22
N SER A 35 2.50 6.89 -3.50
CA SER A 35 3.78 7.41 -3.01
C SER A 35 4.21 6.61 -1.79
N THR A 36 5.43 6.09 -1.83
CA THR A 36 6.01 5.31 -0.75
C THR A 36 7.52 5.52 -0.70
N ALA A 37 8.13 5.11 0.41
CA ALA A 37 9.56 4.99 0.55
C ALA A 37 9.92 3.62 1.11
N HIS A 38 11.11 3.14 0.79
CA HIS A 38 11.77 2.04 1.45
C HIS A 38 13.06 2.54 2.08
N LEU A 39 13.28 2.21 3.34
CA LEU A 39 14.46 2.61 4.08
C LEU A 39 15.00 1.43 4.86
N ASP A 40 16.20 0.98 4.47
CA ASP A 40 16.94 0.02 5.27
C ASP A 40 17.33 0.61 6.61
N SER A 41 17.04 -0.10 7.70
CA SER A 41 17.47 0.28 9.04
C SER A 41 18.99 0.27 9.17
N GLN A 42 19.64 -0.56 8.37
CA GLN A 42 21.09 -0.62 8.20
C GLN A 42 21.41 -1.30 6.87
N TRP A 43 22.40 -0.76 6.12
CA TRP A 43 22.92 -1.37 4.90
C TRP A 43 24.40 -1.01 4.72
N ASN A 44 24.75 -0.08 3.79
CA ASN A 44 26.10 0.46 3.66
C ASN A 44 26.40 1.62 4.64
N TRP A 45 25.53 1.80 5.61
CA TRP A 45 25.58 2.76 6.71
C TRP A 45 25.11 2.12 8.00
N THR A 46 25.32 2.79 9.12
CA THR A 46 24.95 2.29 10.45
C THR A 46 23.49 2.63 10.80
N VAL A 47 22.91 1.96 11.79
CA VAL A 47 21.61 2.33 12.36
C VAL A 47 21.63 3.78 12.88
N GLN A 48 22.76 4.22 13.43
CA GLN A 48 22.93 5.61 13.89
C GLN A 48 22.81 6.62 12.75
N ASP A 49 23.34 6.31 11.57
CA ASP A 49 23.18 7.15 10.37
C ASP A 49 21.73 7.16 9.90
N THR A 50 21.04 6.02 9.99
CA THR A 50 19.61 5.94 9.68
C THR A 50 18.79 6.86 10.57
N ILE A 51 19.02 6.79 11.88
CA ILE A 51 18.32 7.61 12.88
C ILE A 51 18.64 9.09 12.70
N ARG A 52 19.93 9.42 12.49
CA ARG A 52 20.39 10.82 12.41
C ARG A 52 19.98 11.50 11.10
N ASP A 53 20.08 10.79 9.97
CA ASP A 53 20.04 11.41 8.65
C ASP A 53 18.81 10.99 7.83
N PHE A 54 18.55 9.68 7.70
CA PHE A 54 17.56 9.19 6.74
C PHE A 54 16.12 9.23 7.27
N VAL A 55 15.91 8.91 8.53
CA VAL A 55 14.59 8.99 9.16
C VAL A 55 14.08 10.43 9.14
N PRO A 56 14.78 11.43 9.73
CA PRO A 56 14.28 12.79 9.71
C PRO A 56 14.14 13.35 8.29
N LYS A 57 15.06 13.04 7.37
CA LYS A 57 14.95 13.44 5.99
C LYS A 57 13.66 12.96 5.35
N THR A 58 13.25 11.71 5.59
CA THR A 58 12.01 11.16 5.06
C THR A 58 10.79 11.90 5.63
N PHE A 59 10.74 12.14 6.94
CA PHE A 59 9.62 12.84 7.57
C PHE A 59 9.50 14.28 7.07
N TYR A 60 10.58 15.06 7.14
CA TYR A 60 10.55 16.47 6.76
C TYR A 60 10.28 16.68 5.28
N THR A 61 10.86 15.85 4.39
CA THR A 61 10.55 15.91 2.97
C THR A 61 9.05 15.68 2.70
N ASN A 62 8.43 14.73 3.41
CA ASN A 62 7.00 14.49 3.25
C ASN A 62 6.14 15.60 3.87
N PHE A 63 6.58 16.21 4.96
CA PHE A 63 5.91 17.39 5.49
C PHE A 63 5.85 18.53 4.48
N ASP A 64 6.96 18.83 3.82
CA ASP A 64 7.02 19.84 2.76
C ASP A 64 6.12 19.49 1.57
N LEU A 65 6.07 18.21 1.19
CA LEU A 65 5.20 17.73 0.12
C LEU A 65 3.72 17.85 0.49
N PHE A 66 3.36 17.59 1.75
CA PHE A 66 1.99 17.78 2.22
C PHE A 66 1.57 19.25 2.20
N GLU A 67 2.45 20.17 2.53
CA GLU A 67 2.17 21.60 2.48
C GLU A 67 2.03 22.09 1.03
N LYS A 68 2.90 21.61 0.15
CA LYS A 68 2.94 22.01 -1.25
C LYS A 68 1.79 21.43 -2.08
N TYR A 69 1.38 20.18 -1.80
CA TYR A 69 0.42 19.45 -2.62
C TYR A 69 -0.77 18.96 -1.79
N PRO A 70 -1.92 19.63 -1.83
CA PRO A 70 -3.09 19.30 -1.00
C PRO A 70 -3.60 17.87 -1.13
N ASN A 71 -3.45 17.28 -2.32
CA ASN A 71 -3.92 15.92 -2.62
C ASN A 71 -2.83 14.84 -2.46
N TYR A 72 -1.63 15.21 -2.02
CA TYR A 72 -0.55 14.26 -1.83
C TYR A 72 -0.85 13.32 -0.65
N VAL A 73 -0.66 12.02 -0.89
CA VAL A 73 -0.78 10.96 0.12
C VAL A 73 0.49 10.14 0.10
N PHE A 74 1.03 9.89 1.25
CA PHE A 74 2.24 9.09 1.44
C PHE A 74 1.94 7.82 2.24
N ASN A 75 2.58 6.72 1.87
CA ASN A 75 2.50 5.45 2.57
C ASN A 75 3.90 5.06 3.04
N TRP A 76 4.04 4.67 4.28
CA TRP A 76 5.34 4.23 4.78
C TRP A 76 5.24 3.04 5.71
N GLU A 77 6.22 2.16 5.59
CA GLU A 77 6.37 0.92 6.32
C GLU A 77 7.31 1.06 7.52
N GLY A 78 7.28 0.02 8.38
CA GLY A 78 8.25 -0.14 9.45
C GLY A 78 7.99 0.76 10.64
N ALA A 79 7.29 0.22 11.65
CA ALA A 79 6.99 0.97 12.88
C ALA A 79 8.26 1.50 13.57
N ILE A 80 9.41 0.86 13.37
CA ILE A 80 10.68 1.26 13.98
C ILE A 80 11.13 2.66 13.57
N HIS A 81 10.88 3.04 12.31
CA HIS A 81 11.24 4.37 11.80
C HIS A 81 10.42 5.46 12.49
N TYR A 82 9.14 5.18 12.76
CA TYR A 82 8.26 6.08 13.52
C TYR A 82 8.67 6.15 15.00
N MET A 83 9.07 5.02 15.60
CA MET A 83 9.57 4.98 16.98
C MET A 83 10.82 5.85 17.13
N TRP A 84 11.78 5.73 16.20
CA TRP A 84 12.98 6.55 16.20
C TRP A 84 12.64 8.03 15.98
N PHE A 85 11.76 8.34 15.02
CA PHE A 85 11.36 9.74 14.83
C PHE A 85 10.69 10.32 16.08
N LYS A 86 9.80 9.59 16.72
CA LYS A 86 9.15 10.00 17.98
C LYS A 86 10.18 10.23 19.10
N GLU A 87 11.18 9.37 19.21
CA GLU A 87 12.20 9.44 20.26
C GLU A 87 13.14 10.64 20.07
N TYR A 88 13.61 10.85 18.85
CA TYR A 88 14.65 11.84 18.57
C TYR A 88 14.11 13.18 18.05
N HIS A 89 12.84 13.26 17.65
CA HIS A 89 12.15 14.45 17.17
C HIS A 89 10.75 14.60 17.82
N PRO A 90 10.66 14.60 19.17
CA PRO A 90 9.39 14.57 19.89
C PRO A 90 8.52 15.81 19.60
N ASP A 91 9.13 16.97 19.35
CA ASP A 91 8.41 18.23 19.08
C ASP A 91 7.58 18.18 17.80
N ASP A 92 8.00 17.37 16.81
CA ASP A 92 7.29 17.20 15.54
C ASP A 92 6.34 15.99 15.51
N TRP A 93 6.29 15.22 16.62
CA TRP A 93 5.46 14.00 16.67
C TRP A 93 3.96 14.28 16.45
N ALA A 94 3.45 15.34 17.03
CA ALA A 94 2.05 15.74 16.84
C ALA A 94 1.71 16.04 15.37
N ARG A 95 2.68 16.51 14.60
CA ARG A 95 2.53 16.75 13.15
C ARG A 95 2.35 15.45 12.37
N VAL A 96 3.10 14.41 12.74
CA VAL A 96 2.92 13.06 12.17
C VAL A 96 1.52 12.53 12.49
N GLN A 97 1.11 12.58 13.75
CA GLN A 97 -0.22 12.13 14.20
C GLN A 97 -1.34 12.85 13.44
N LYS A 98 -1.19 14.17 13.24
CA LYS A 98 -2.15 14.95 12.43
C LYS A 98 -2.25 14.44 11.01
N TYR A 99 -1.16 14.25 10.28
CA TYR A 99 -1.20 13.77 8.89
C TYR A 99 -1.74 12.36 8.77
N VAL A 100 -1.51 11.50 9.77
CA VAL A 100 -2.13 10.18 9.83
C VAL A 100 -3.65 10.29 10.04
N ALA A 101 -4.09 11.13 10.98
CA ALA A 101 -5.52 11.36 11.25
C ALA A 101 -6.25 11.95 10.04
N ASP A 102 -5.61 12.87 9.31
CA ASP A 102 -6.13 13.49 8.08
C ASP A 102 -6.15 12.49 6.90
N GLY A 103 -5.61 11.29 7.07
CA GLY A 103 -5.52 10.27 6.02
C GLY A 103 -4.53 10.60 4.91
N ARG A 104 -3.67 11.57 5.10
CA ARG A 104 -2.63 11.97 4.16
C ARG A 104 -1.34 11.17 4.34
N TRP A 105 -1.10 10.69 5.54
CA TRP A 105 -0.03 9.73 5.84
C TRP A 105 -0.66 8.38 6.20
N ARG A 106 -0.40 7.35 5.43
CA ARG A 106 -0.90 5.99 5.65
C ARG A 106 0.19 5.13 6.26
N VAL A 107 -0.08 4.53 7.41
CA VAL A 107 0.80 3.50 7.97
C VAL A 107 0.60 2.20 7.17
N SER A 108 1.69 1.62 6.73
CA SER A 108 1.73 0.45 5.86
C SER A 108 2.70 -0.59 6.41
N GLY A 109 2.67 -1.80 5.85
CA GLY A 109 3.64 -2.85 6.13
C GLY A 109 3.43 -3.62 7.42
N SER A 110 2.56 -3.19 8.32
CA SER A 110 2.12 -3.86 9.55
C SER A 110 3.20 -4.23 10.58
N TRP A 111 4.45 -4.32 10.21
CA TRP A 111 5.56 -4.91 10.97
C TRP A 111 6.44 -3.85 11.62
N ILE A 112 7.25 -4.28 12.61
CA ILE A 112 8.26 -3.40 13.23
C ILE A 112 9.23 -2.91 12.18
N ASN A 113 9.70 -3.80 11.31
CA ASN A 113 10.66 -3.49 10.26
C ASN A 113 10.41 -4.40 9.04
N ALA A 114 10.84 -4.01 7.86
CA ALA A 114 10.98 -4.93 6.74
C ALA A 114 12.02 -6.00 7.11
N VAL A 115 11.65 -7.27 6.99
CA VAL A 115 12.49 -8.40 7.40
C VAL A 115 12.69 -9.35 6.24
N ASP A 116 13.85 -10.04 6.24
CA ASP A 116 14.05 -11.21 5.40
C ASP A 116 13.21 -12.36 5.97
N VAL A 117 12.04 -12.59 5.39
CA VAL A 117 11.05 -13.55 5.92
C VAL A 117 11.46 -15.00 5.83
N ASN A 118 12.60 -15.33 5.19
CA ASN A 118 13.16 -16.68 5.16
C ASN A 118 14.10 -16.96 6.33
N MET A 119 14.58 -15.93 7.03
CA MET A 119 15.58 -16.08 8.10
C MET A 119 14.98 -16.19 9.50
N PRO A 120 13.99 -15.34 9.90
CA PRO A 120 13.43 -15.41 11.24
C PRO A 120 12.52 -16.62 11.42
N SER A 121 12.34 -17.04 12.67
CA SER A 121 11.34 -18.05 13.00
C SER A 121 9.92 -17.53 12.76
N PRO A 122 8.92 -18.40 12.56
CA PRO A 122 7.53 -17.98 12.47
C PRO A 122 7.06 -17.18 13.68
N GLU A 123 7.52 -17.52 14.88
CA GLU A 123 7.24 -16.77 16.11
C GLU A 123 7.72 -15.33 16.01
N SER A 124 8.94 -15.11 15.49
CA SER A 124 9.47 -13.76 15.28
C SER A 124 8.61 -12.96 14.31
N LEU A 125 8.12 -13.58 13.24
CA LEU A 125 7.24 -12.93 12.26
C LEU A 125 5.90 -12.54 12.89
N PHE A 126 5.31 -13.39 13.74
CA PHE A 126 4.12 -13.01 14.51
C PHE A 126 4.37 -11.83 15.45
N ARG A 127 5.55 -11.80 16.11
CA ARG A 127 5.91 -10.67 16.98
C ARG A 127 6.12 -9.38 16.18
N HIS A 128 6.68 -9.45 15.00
CA HIS A 128 6.76 -8.28 14.11
C HIS A 128 5.39 -7.68 13.84
N ALA A 129 4.41 -8.51 13.51
CA ALA A 129 3.03 -8.04 13.31
C ALA A 129 2.40 -7.51 14.61
N LEU A 130 2.55 -8.24 15.71
CA LEU A 130 1.97 -7.88 16.99
C LEU A 130 2.46 -6.52 17.47
N TYR A 131 3.77 -6.31 17.50
CA TYR A 131 4.35 -5.07 18.03
C TYR A 131 4.19 -3.89 17.07
N GLY A 132 4.32 -4.11 15.76
CA GLY A 132 4.06 -3.07 14.76
C GLY A 132 2.61 -2.56 14.82
N GLN A 133 1.66 -3.49 14.84
CA GLN A 133 0.23 -3.17 14.95
C GLN A 133 -0.12 -2.53 16.31
N ARG A 134 0.52 -2.98 17.39
CA ARG A 134 0.34 -2.37 18.71
C ARG A 134 0.77 -0.91 18.68
N PHE A 135 1.96 -0.62 18.16
CA PHE A 135 2.46 0.74 18.04
C PHE A 135 1.51 1.63 17.23
N PHE A 136 1.08 1.17 16.05
CA PHE A 136 0.15 1.95 15.22
C PHE A 136 -1.20 2.20 15.90
N ARG A 137 -1.73 1.25 16.66
CA ARG A 137 -2.96 1.46 17.44
C ARG A 137 -2.78 2.45 18.57
N GLU A 138 -1.69 2.33 19.31
CA GLU A 138 -1.42 3.20 20.47
C GLU A 138 -1.17 4.65 20.04
N GLU A 139 -0.39 4.85 18.98
CA GLU A 139 0.04 6.18 18.54
C GLU A 139 -0.94 6.85 17.58
N PHE A 140 -1.56 6.10 16.69
CA PHE A 140 -2.36 6.67 15.61
C PHE A 140 -3.83 6.25 15.61
N LYS A 141 -4.26 5.39 16.54
CA LYS A 141 -5.63 4.84 16.60
C LYS A 141 -6.06 4.13 15.31
N THR A 142 -5.09 3.64 14.56
CA THR A 142 -5.29 2.92 13.29
C THR A 142 -4.41 1.67 13.23
N THR A 143 -4.60 0.87 12.20
CA THR A 143 -3.79 -0.33 11.93
C THR A 143 -3.45 -0.41 10.45
N SER A 144 -2.33 -1.04 10.13
CA SER A 144 -2.07 -1.50 8.77
C SER A 144 -2.69 -2.88 8.56
N ARG A 145 -3.04 -3.22 7.34
CA ARG A 145 -3.65 -4.51 6.99
C ARG A 145 -2.89 -5.23 5.88
N ASP A 146 -1.68 -4.80 5.61
CA ASP A 146 -0.83 -5.31 4.54
C ASP A 146 0.53 -5.74 5.08
N ILE A 147 1.18 -6.63 4.35
CA ILE A 147 2.61 -6.87 4.42
C ILE A 147 3.22 -6.15 3.21
N TYR A 148 4.14 -5.24 3.46
CA TYR A 148 4.88 -4.53 2.43
C TYR A 148 6.37 -4.84 2.58
N LEU A 149 6.89 -5.65 1.67
CA LEU A 149 8.29 -6.11 1.65
C LEU A 149 8.87 -5.89 0.26
N PRO A 150 9.18 -4.64 -0.10
CA PRO A 150 9.59 -4.32 -1.46
C PRO A 150 10.96 -4.89 -1.81
N ASP A 151 11.83 -5.11 -0.84
CA ASP A 151 13.23 -5.49 -1.06
C ASP A 151 13.65 -6.84 -0.45
N CYS A 152 12.71 -7.75 -0.18
CA CYS A 152 13.02 -9.10 0.28
C CYS A 152 13.27 -10.06 -0.89
N PHE A 153 14.21 -10.99 -0.70
CA PHE A 153 14.77 -11.85 -1.76
C PHE A 153 14.24 -13.28 -1.73
N GLY A 154 13.05 -13.48 -1.24
CA GLY A 154 12.34 -14.75 -1.20
C GLY A 154 11.26 -14.74 -0.12
N PHE A 155 10.29 -15.64 -0.27
CA PHE A 155 9.10 -15.67 0.58
C PHE A 155 8.73 -17.12 0.90
N PRO A 156 8.63 -17.50 2.19
CA PRO A 156 8.29 -18.86 2.57
C PRO A 156 6.83 -19.18 2.32
N TRP A 157 6.50 -20.43 2.07
CA TRP A 157 5.14 -20.91 1.93
C TRP A 157 4.25 -20.65 3.15
N SER A 158 4.85 -20.47 4.33
CA SER A 158 4.13 -20.14 5.55
C SER A 158 3.66 -18.69 5.64
N LEU A 159 4.18 -17.79 4.82
CA LEU A 159 3.87 -16.35 4.89
C LEU A 159 2.38 -16.04 4.76
N PRO A 160 1.59 -16.65 3.84
CA PRO A 160 0.15 -16.45 3.77
C PRO A 160 -0.59 -16.87 5.04
N ALA A 161 -0.19 -17.98 5.66
CA ALA A 161 -0.78 -18.45 6.90
C ALA A 161 -0.48 -17.49 8.07
N ILE A 162 0.75 -16.98 8.14
CA ILE A 162 1.18 -15.98 9.13
C ILE A 162 0.40 -14.69 8.93
N ALA A 163 0.26 -14.21 7.69
CA ALA A 163 -0.51 -13.04 7.35
C ALA A 163 -1.96 -13.17 7.82
N LYS A 164 -2.63 -14.27 7.44
CA LYS A 164 -4.01 -14.55 7.83
C LYS A 164 -4.19 -14.61 9.34
N ALA A 165 -3.33 -15.33 10.05
CA ALA A 165 -3.38 -15.46 11.50
C ALA A 165 -3.11 -14.12 12.23
N SER A 166 -2.36 -13.22 11.60
CA SER A 166 -2.11 -11.86 12.09
C SER A 166 -3.19 -10.84 11.67
N GLY A 167 -4.26 -11.27 10.99
CA GLY A 167 -5.33 -10.39 10.52
C GLY A 167 -4.96 -9.49 9.35
N LEU A 168 -3.89 -9.84 8.61
CA LEU A 168 -3.42 -9.10 7.44
C LEU A 168 -4.09 -9.62 6.18
N LEU A 169 -4.39 -8.74 5.24
CA LEU A 169 -5.26 -9.02 4.10
C LEU A 169 -4.54 -8.99 2.76
N SER A 170 -3.37 -8.37 2.69
CA SER A 170 -2.65 -8.19 1.44
C SER A 170 -1.15 -8.27 1.64
N PHE A 171 -0.46 -8.49 0.53
CA PHE A 171 0.98 -8.55 0.45
C PHE A 171 1.45 -7.82 -0.80
N SER A 172 2.49 -7.01 -0.68
CA SER A 172 3.10 -6.29 -1.79
C SER A 172 4.62 -6.43 -1.77
N THR A 173 5.18 -6.70 -2.94
CA THR A 173 6.63 -6.77 -3.18
C THR A 173 6.94 -6.44 -4.63
N GLN A 174 8.19 -6.08 -4.92
CA GLN A 174 8.70 -5.95 -6.28
C GLN A 174 9.70 -7.05 -6.68
N LYS A 175 10.25 -7.78 -5.69
CA LYS A 175 11.37 -8.69 -5.93
C LYS A 175 10.98 -10.00 -6.62
N LEU A 176 9.71 -10.36 -6.67
CA LEU A 176 9.26 -11.55 -7.41
C LEU A 176 9.48 -11.45 -8.93
N THR A 177 9.68 -10.24 -9.45
CA THR A 177 9.92 -10.01 -10.89
C THR A 177 11.40 -10.08 -11.27
N TRP A 178 12.31 -10.18 -10.29
CA TRP A 178 13.74 -10.25 -10.53
C TRP A 178 14.12 -11.61 -11.13
N GLY A 179 14.68 -11.58 -12.31
CA GLY A 179 15.18 -12.77 -13.01
C GLY A 179 14.15 -13.58 -13.78
N ARG A 180 12.85 -13.42 -13.50
CA ARG A 180 11.77 -14.06 -14.29
C ARG A 180 10.51 -13.19 -14.28
N PRO A 181 9.83 -13.02 -15.43
CA PRO A 181 8.53 -12.37 -15.43
C PRO A 181 7.52 -13.25 -14.69
N ILE A 182 6.72 -12.64 -13.82
CA ILE A 182 5.51 -13.29 -13.28
C ILE A 182 4.36 -13.04 -14.25
N PRO A 183 3.47 -14.03 -14.46
CA PRO A 183 2.41 -13.90 -15.47
C PRO A 183 1.34 -12.88 -15.12
N PHE A 184 1.21 -12.52 -13.83
CA PHE A 184 0.26 -11.51 -13.36
C PHE A 184 0.87 -10.64 -12.26
N PRO A 185 0.62 -9.32 -12.32
CA PRO A 185 1.07 -8.41 -11.28
C PRO A 185 0.23 -8.49 -9.98
N VAL A 186 -0.95 -9.11 -10.04
CA VAL A 186 -1.88 -9.29 -8.92
C VAL A 186 -2.37 -10.72 -8.90
N GLY A 187 -2.34 -11.35 -7.73
CA GLY A 187 -2.79 -12.71 -7.52
C GLY A 187 -3.53 -12.89 -6.19
N ARG A 188 -4.08 -14.07 -6.00
CA ARG A 188 -4.63 -14.54 -4.72
C ARG A 188 -3.74 -15.66 -4.18
N TRP A 189 -3.55 -15.63 -2.87
CA TRP A 189 -2.99 -16.75 -2.12
C TRP A 189 -4.09 -17.58 -1.49
#